data_965b123484de70ffc61e00a86c0de9fb
#
_entry.id   965b123484de70ffc61e00a86c0de9fb
#
_cell.length_a   1.000
_cell.length_b   1.000
_cell.length_c   1.000
_cell.angle_alpha   90.00
_cell.angle_beta   90.00
_cell.angle_gamma   90.00
#
_symmetry.space_group_name_H-M   'P 1'
#
loop_
_entity.id
_entity.type
_entity.pdbx_description
1 polymer ?
#
loop_
_entity_poly.entity_id
_entity_poly.type
_entity_poly.pdbx_seq_one_letter_code
_entity_poly.pdbx_strand_id
1 'polypeptide(L)'
;MKKGISFIVCIAIATANMYGQTDSLQVKELAKSHSKSYEVKSAIEVESLVPMFLTGGYHFAVGYRYERFRVRLSVINGGSYDAETAGVNNSSADFKRFYKTSPGLFLGYNLWRNLELYSYLEAHTFEIEQKSTGIQKDLHSLDTGLGLSYQFFIGRYFYVQPGMHVYLRSDKTIDFGTANYSIPNVDLSPVLRLGVRLWSQQK
;
A
#
# COMPACT_ATOMS: atom_id res chain seq x y z
N MET A 1 -5.68 22.48 -14.07
CA MET A 1 -6.75 21.51 -13.79
C MET A 1 -6.75 21.15 -12.31
N LYS A 2 -7.61 21.81 -11.49
CA LYS A 2 -7.63 21.68 -10.01
C LYS A 2 -9.00 21.14 -9.57
N LYS A 3 -9.32 19.87 -9.77
CA LYS A 3 -10.61 19.28 -9.34
C LYS A 3 -10.54 17.92 -8.64
N GLY A 4 -9.35 17.39 -8.33
CA GLY A 4 -9.21 16.04 -7.75
C GLY A 4 -9.14 15.95 -6.22
N ILE A 5 -8.82 17.03 -5.52
CA ILE A 5 -8.52 16.99 -4.08
C ILE A 5 -9.78 17.14 -3.20
N SER A 6 -10.87 17.71 -3.75
CA SER A 6 -12.09 17.98 -2.97
C SER A 6 -12.89 16.71 -2.59
N PHE A 7 -12.71 15.60 -3.30
CA PHE A 7 -13.53 14.40 -3.10
C PHE A 7 -13.11 13.56 -1.89
N ILE A 8 -11.82 13.55 -1.55
CA ILE A 8 -11.29 12.74 -0.43
C ILE A 8 -11.63 13.36 0.93
N VAL A 9 -11.67 14.70 1.00
CA VAL A 9 -12.02 15.43 2.24
C VAL A 9 -13.51 15.29 2.57
N CYS A 10 -14.39 15.19 1.58
CA CYS A 10 -15.83 15.02 1.81
C CYS A 10 -16.20 13.63 2.38
N ILE A 11 -15.48 12.57 2.04
CA ILE A 11 -15.75 11.23 2.58
C ILE A 11 -15.38 11.16 4.07
N ALA A 12 -14.32 11.83 4.51
CA ALA A 12 -13.92 11.86 5.91
C ALA A 12 -14.90 12.66 6.81
N ILE A 13 -15.58 13.66 6.26
CA ILE A 13 -16.52 14.51 7.01
C ILE A 13 -17.93 13.89 7.04
N ALA A 14 -18.34 13.17 5.99
CA ALA A 14 -19.66 12.52 5.95
C ALA A 14 -19.77 11.35 6.95
N THR A 15 -18.69 10.67 7.29
CA THR A 15 -18.69 9.60 8.30
C THR A 15 -18.77 10.10 9.74
N ALA A 16 -18.38 11.35 10.01
CA ALA A 16 -18.44 11.93 11.36
C ALA A 16 -19.87 12.32 11.81
N ASN A 17 -20.78 12.55 10.89
CA ASN A 17 -22.14 13.04 11.21
C ASN A 17 -23.22 11.96 11.30
N MET A 18 -22.91 10.69 11.01
CA MET A 18 -23.87 9.58 11.15
C MET A 18 -23.94 8.94 12.55
N TYR A 19 -23.14 9.41 13.51
CA TYR A 19 -23.07 8.81 14.86
C TYR A 19 -23.79 9.60 15.95
N GLY A 20 -24.75 10.39 15.56
CA GLY A 20 -25.49 11.26 16.51
C GLY A 20 -26.75 10.66 17.09
N GLN A 21 -26.90 9.37 17.36
CA GLN A 21 -27.93 8.79 18.27
C GLN A 21 -27.84 7.25 18.28
N THR A 22 -26.74 6.69 18.71
CA THR A 22 -26.68 5.28 19.08
C THR A 22 -26.49 5.17 20.58
N ASP A 23 -27.31 4.30 21.19
CA ASP A 23 -27.34 3.99 22.60
C ASP A 23 -25.97 3.89 23.22
N SER A 24 -25.72 4.58 24.32
CA SER A 24 -24.40 4.70 24.96
C SER A 24 -23.74 3.36 25.30
N LEU A 25 -24.56 2.29 25.41
CA LEU A 25 -24.09 0.92 25.62
C LEU A 25 -23.49 0.29 24.34
N GLN A 26 -24.09 0.50 23.17
CA GLN A 26 -23.55 -0.02 21.92
C GLN A 26 -22.24 0.70 21.54
N VAL A 27 -22.14 2.00 21.79
CA VAL A 27 -20.90 2.76 21.55
C VAL A 27 -19.78 2.28 22.49
N LYS A 28 -20.11 1.95 23.77
CA LYS A 28 -19.13 1.38 24.70
C LYS A 28 -18.71 -0.04 24.31
N GLU A 29 -19.60 -0.87 23.81
CA GLU A 29 -19.27 -2.22 23.33
C GLU A 29 -18.42 -2.18 22.05
N LEU A 30 -18.75 -1.31 21.09
CA LEU A 30 -17.95 -1.09 19.91
C LEU A 30 -16.55 -0.53 20.25
N ALA A 31 -16.47 0.43 21.17
CA ALA A 31 -15.19 0.97 21.66
C ALA A 31 -14.38 -0.11 22.40
N LYS A 32 -15.03 -0.99 23.16
CA LYS A 32 -14.39 -2.11 23.86
C LYS A 32 -13.95 -3.21 22.90
N SER A 33 -14.69 -3.45 21.82
CA SER A 33 -14.30 -4.34 20.73
C SER A 33 -13.10 -3.78 19.94
N HIS A 34 -13.07 -2.47 19.68
CA HIS A 34 -11.94 -1.82 19.01
C HIS A 34 -10.67 -1.79 19.86
N SER A 35 -10.82 -1.67 21.21
CA SER A 35 -9.64 -1.60 22.08
C SER A 35 -8.83 -2.89 22.13
N LYS A 36 -9.41 -4.03 21.75
CA LYS A 36 -8.77 -5.35 21.83
C LYS A 36 -8.26 -5.92 20.51
N SER A 37 -8.45 -5.23 19.40
CA SER A 37 -8.00 -5.71 18.08
C SER A 37 -6.48 -5.89 17.98
N TYR A 38 -5.70 -5.18 18.78
CA TYR A 38 -4.25 -5.27 18.88
C TYR A 38 -3.74 -6.30 19.92
N GLU A 39 -4.62 -6.82 20.80
CA GLU A 39 -4.27 -7.78 21.85
C GLU A 39 -4.36 -9.23 21.36
N VAL A 40 -3.92 -9.49 20.15
CA VAL A 40 -3.86 -10.86 19.62
C VAL A 40 -2.50 -11.48 19.92
N LYS A 41 -2.50 -12.76 20.30
CA LYS A 41 -1.29 -13.58 20.40
C LYS A 41 -0.80 -13.96 19.01
N SER A 42 -1.71 -14.41 18.15
CA SER A 42 -1.41 -14.75 16.77
C SER A 42 -2.60 -14.49 15.86
N ALA A 43 -2.33 -14.17 14.59
CA ALA A 43 -3.37 -13.95 13.60
C ALA A 43 -2.87 -14.25 12.18
N ILE A 44 -3.81 -14.67 11.31
CA ILE A 44 -3.61 -14.74 9.86
C ILE A 44 -4.44 -13.64 9.22
N GLU A 45 -3.80 -12.83 8.41
CA GLU A 45 -4.40 -11.66 7.78
C GLU A 45 -4.14 -11.69 6.27
N VAL A 46 -5.12 -11.26 5.50
CA VAL A 46 -5.03 -11.08 4.04
C VAL A 46 -5.31 -9.64 3.74
N GLU A 47 -4.52 -9.03 2.86
CA GLU A 47 -4.70 -7.62 2.52
C GLU A 47 -4.37 -7.33 1.06
N SER A 48 -4.87 -6.20 0.58
CA SER A 48 -4.58 -5.68 -0.74
C SER A 48 -4.42 -4.17 -0.74
N LEU A 49 -3.60 -3.66 -1.67
CA LEU A 49 -3.41 -2.23 -1.93
C LEU A 49 -4.53 -1.69 -2.82
N VAL A 50 -5.30 -0.73 -2.30
CA VAL A 50 -6.39 -0.10 -3.03
C VAL A 50 -5.92 0.61 -4.31
N PRO A 51 -4.82 1.38 -4.31
CA PRO A 51 -4.36 2.08 -5.50
C PRO A 51 -4.08 1.18 -6.70
N MET A 52 -3.69 -0.09 -6.47
CA MET A 52 -3.41 -1.03 -7.57
C MET A 52 -4.65 -1.32 -8.42
N PHE A 53 -5.81 -1.45 -7.80
CA PHE A 53 -7.07 -1.67 -8.54
C PHE A 53 -7.48 -0.46 -9.37
N LEU A 54 -7.14 0.76 -8.90
CA LEU A 54 -7.46 1.99 -9.64
C LEU A 54 -6.61 2.16 -10.91
N THR A 55 -5.48 1.48 -10.98
CA THR A 55 -4.56 1.51 -12.12
C THR A 55 -4.69 0.30 -13.04
N GLY A 56 -5.67 -0.58 -12.77
CA GLY A 56 -5.92 -1.79 -13.57
C GLY A 56 -5.02 -2.97 -13.22
N GLY A 57 -4.35 -2.92 -12.06
CA GLY A 57 -3.57 -4.02 -11.51
C GLY A 57 -4.21 -4.66 -10.29
N TYR A 58 -3.46 -5.53 -9.63
CA TYR A 58 -3.82 -6.09 -8.33
C TYR A 58 -2.61 -6.22 -7.42
N HIS A 59 -2.87 -6.21 -6.13
CA HIS A 59 -1.95 -6.57 -5.07
C HIS A 59 -2.65 -7.57 -4.16
N PHE A 60 -1.93 -8.56 -3.73
CA PHE A 60 -2.41 -9.52 -2.75
C PHE A 60 -1.29 -9.83 -1.75
N ALA A 61 -1.60 -9.82 -0.46
CA ALA A 61 -0.65 -10.19 0.58
C ALA A 61 -1.30 -11.08 1.63
N VAL A 62 -0.52 -12.07 2.09
CA VAL A 62 -0.85 -12.91 3.25
C VAL A 62 0.12 -12.59 4.36
N GLY A 63 -0.40 -12.31 5.55
CA GLY A 63 0.37 -11.98 6.73
C GLY A 63 0.13 -12.95 7.88
N TYR A 64 1.21 -13.27 8.59
CA TYR A 64 1.15 -13.92 9.90
C TYR A 64 1.65 -12.96 10.96
N ARG A 65 0.83 -12.75 11.97
CA ARG A 65 1.17 -11.95 13.16
C ARG A 65 1.42 -12.86 14.35
N TYR A 66 2.51 -12.61 15.05
CA TYR A 66 2.77 -13.18 16.37
C TYR A 66 3.07 -12.04 17.34
N GLU A 67 2.16 -11.81 18.28
CA GLU A 67 2.17 -10.70 19.23
C GLU A 67 2.33 -9.34 18.52
N ARG A 68 3.52 -8.72 18.63
CA ARG A 68 3.84 -7.43 18.00
C ARG A 68 4.48 -7.58 16.62
N PHE A 69 5.01 -8.76 16.30
CA PHE A 69 5.67 -9.03 15.03
C PHE A 69 4.68 -9.45 13.95
N ARG A 70 4.93 -9.03 12.74
CA ARG A 70 4.12 -9.40 11.58
C ARG A 70 5.02 -9.65 10.38
N VAL A 71 4.87 -10.79 9.75
CA VAL A 71 5.50 -11.14 8.47
C VAL A 71 4.43 -11.17 7.40
N ARG A 72 4.68 -10.57 6.24
CA ARG A 72 3.76 -10.59 5.10
C ARG A 72 4.51 -10.98 3.84
N LEU A 73 3.90 -11.85 3.05
CA LEU A 73 4.31 -12.15 1.68
C LEU A 73 3.30 -11.51 0.75
N SER A 74 3.76 -10.82 -0.25
CA SER A 74 2.90 -10.12 -1.21
C SER A 74 3.27 -10.43 -2.65
N VAL A 75 2.33 -10.15 -3.52
CA VAL A 75 2.54 -10.10 -4.97
C VAL A 75 1.79 -8.90 -5.53
N ILE A 76 2.47 -8.15 -6.42
CA ILE A 76 1.90 -7.10 -7.24
C ILE A 76 1.95 -7.55 -8.69
N ASN A 77 0.91 -7.27 -9.46
CA ASN A 77 0.91 -7.47 -10.91
C ASN A 77 -0.08 -6.53 -11.59
N GLY A 78 0.26 -6.13 -12.82
CA GLY A 78 -0.56 -5.21 -13.60
C GLY A 78 -0.49 -3.78 -13.04
N GLY A 79 -1.41 -2.96 -13.52
CA GLY A 79 -1.40 -1.53 -13.22
C GLY A 79 -0.48 -0.75 -14.15
N SER A 80 -1.02 0.34 -14.67
CA SER A 80 -0.36 1.19 -15.64
C SER A 80 -0.30 2.61 -15.11
N TYR A 81 0.88 3.22 -15.21
CA TYR A 81 1.12 4.60 -14.80
C TYR A 81 1.77 5.36 -15.94
N ASP A 82 1.26 6.55 -16.23
CA ASP A 82 2.03 7.53 -16.96
C ASP A 82 3.19 8.02 -16.09
N ALA A 83 4.38 8.17 -16.68
CA ALA A 83 5.58 8.54 -15.95
C ALA A 83 5.43 9.87 -15.20
N GLU A 84 4.68 10.83 -15.74
CA GLU A 84 4.36 12.11 -15.10
C GLU A 84 3.54 11.94 -13.81
N THR A 85 2.56 11.02 -13.80
CA THR A 85 1.73 10.76 -12.62
C THR A 85 2.46 9.99 -11.53
N ALA A 86 3.54 9.32 -11.86
CA ALA A 86 4.36 8.58 -10.91
C ALA A 86 5.43 9.43 -10.21
N GLY A 87 5.43 10.75 -10.38
CA GLY A 87 6.41 11.66 -9.76
C GLY A 87 7.80 11.58 -10.39
N VAL A 88 7.91 11.10 -11.62
CA VAL A 88 9.16 10.97 -12.36
C VAL A 88 9.49 12.27 -13.10
N ASN A 89 10.77 12.61 -13.21
CA ASN A 89 11.26 13.83 -13.86
C ASN A 89 10.68 14.07 -15.26
N ASN A 90 10.56 15.32 -15.68
CA ASN A 90 9.98 15.76 -16.96
C ASN A 90 10.53 15.05 -18.23
N SER A 91 11.72 14.46 -18.16
CA SER A 91 12.30 13.64 -19.24
C SER A 91 11.58 12.32 -19.49
N SER A 92 10.65 11.93 -18.60
CA SER A 92 9.92 10.66 -18.66
C SER A 92 8.49 10.79 -19.19
N ALA A 93 8.06 11.97 -19.66
CA ALA A 93 6.70 12.22 -20.17
C ALA A 93 6.30 11.30 -21.34
N ASP A 94 7.28 10.81 -22.11
CA ASP A 94 7.08 9.89 -23.24
C ASP A 94 6.96 8.42 -22.81
N PHE A 95 7.04 8.12 -21.51
CA PHE A 95 7.08 6.75 -21.04
C PHE A 95 5.82 6.35 -20.30
N LYS A 96 5.50 5.04 -20.36
CA LYS A 96 4.46 4.39 -19.60
C LYS A 96 5.07 3.21 -18.87
N ARG A 97 4.66 3.01 -17.62
CA ARG A 97 5.19 1.96 -16.75
C ARG A 97 4.08 0.99 -16.36
N PHE A 98 4.39 -0.30 -16.47
CA PHE A 98 3.52 -1.39 -16.05
C PHE A 98 4.25 -2.25 -15.01
N TYR A 99 3.53 -2.71 -14.01
CA TYR A 99 4.04 -3.74 -13.11
C TYR A 99 3.85 -5.12 -13.72
N LYS A 100 4.95 -5.86 -13.88
CA LYS A 100 4.92 -7.32 -14.01
C LYS A 100 4.84 -7.96 -12.62
N THR A 101 4.71 -9.29 -12.56
CA THR A 101 4.64 -10.01 -11.30
C THR A 101 5.85 -9.71 -10.41
N SER A 102 5.59 -9.10 -9.28
CA SER A 102 6.59 -8.57 -8.37
C SER A 102 6.30 -9.09 -6.96
N PRO A 103 7.08 -10.07 -6.46
CA PRO A 103 6.93 -10.57 -5.10
C PRO A 103 7.54 -9.60 -4.08
N GLY A 104 6.99 -9.62 -2.87
CA GLY A 104 7.46 -8.81 -1.75
C GLY A 104 7.41 -9.54 -0.41
N LEU A 105 8.35 -9.16 0.47
CA LEU A 105 8.41 -9.58 1.86
C LEU A 105 8.39 -8.35 2.76
N PHE A 106 7.53 -8.36 3.77
CA PHE A 106 7.40 -7.28 4.74
C PHE A 106 7.58 -7.82 6.15
N LEU A 107 8.35 -7.12 6.95
CA LEU A 107 8.58 -7.41 8.36
C LEU A 107 8.11 -6.23 9.19
N GLY A 108 7.03 -6.40 9.92
CA GLY A 108 6.37 -5.37 10.71
C GLY A 108 6.53 -5.58 12.21
N TYR A 109 6.52 -4.47 12.94
CA TYR A 109 6.49 -4.46 14.40
C TYR A 109 5.48 -3.42 14.90
N ASN A 110 4.53 -3.84 15.72
CA ASN A 110 3.57 -2.94 16.33
C ASN A 110 4.22 -2.15 17.47
N LEU A 111 4.47 -0.87 17.22
CA LEU A 111 5.03 0.06 18.20
C LEU A 111 4.04 0.33 19.34
N TRP A 112 2.81 0.61 18.97
CA TRP A 112 1.74 0.96 19.91
C TRP A 112 0.38 0.62 19.33
N ARG A 113 -0.40 -0.19 20.03
CA ARG A 113 -1.70 -0.69 19.55
C ARG A 113 -1.57 -1.28 18.14
N ASN A 114 -2.27 -0.68 17.16
CA ASN A 114 -2.26 -1.08 15.76
C ASN A 114 -1.31 -0.23 14.88
N LEU A 115 -0.46 0.62 15.50
CA LEU A 115 0.57 1.38 14.80
C LEU A 115 1.74 0.45 14.49
N GLU A 116 1.97 0.20 13.22
CA GLU A 116 3.00 -0.70 12.71
C GLU A 116 4.11 0.07 12.02
N LEU A 117 5.35 -0.11 12.49
CA LEU A 117 6.56 0.18 11.74
C LEU A 117 6.93 -1.10 10.98
N TYR A 118 7.26 -1.00 9.70
CA TYR A 118 7.67 -2.16 8.91
C TYR A 118 8.82 -1.83 7.98
N SER A 119 9.66 -2.83 7.71
CA SER A 119 10.59 -2.86 6.59
C SER A 119 10.07 -3.78 5.52
N TYR A 120 10.58 -3.63 4.30
CA TYR A 120 10.18 -4.48 3.18
C TYR A 120 11.31 -4.67 2.18
N LEU A 121 11.15 -5.72 1.40
CA LEU A 121 11.97 -6.08 0.25
C LEU A 121 11.02 -6.51 -0.86
N GLU A 122 11.02 -5.81 -1.99
CA GLU A 122 10.18 -6.10 -3.16
C GLU A 122 11.06 -6.24 -4.41
N ALA A 123 10.94 -7.38 -5.08
CA ALA A 123 11.62 -7.61 -6.36
C ALA A 123 10.67 -7.17 -7.50
N HIS A 124 10.78 -5.91 -7.88
CA HIS A 124 9.97 -5.35 -8.95
C HIS A 124 10.52 -5.67 -10.32
N THR A 125 9.61 -6.04 -11.22
CA THR A 125 9.83 -6.03 -12.66
C THR A 125 8.84 -5.05 -13.27
N PHE A 126 9.36 -4.00 -13.87
CA PHE A 126 8.57 -3.02 -14.61
C PHE A 126 8.78 -3.23 -16.10
N GLU A 127 7.71 -3.23 -16.87
CA GLU A 127 7.77 -3.04 -18.31
C GLU A 127 7.62 -1.54 -18.57
N ILE A 128 8.62 -0.97 -19.24
CA ILE A 128 8.64 0.43 -19.64
C ILE A 128 8.42 0.51 -21.14
N GLU A 129 7.36 1.19 -21.55
CA GLU A 129 7.04 1.47 -22.94
C GLU A 129 7.37 2.92 -23.28
N GLN A 130 8.16 3.14 -24.32
CA GLN A 130 8.34 4.46 -24.92
C GLN A 130 7.18 4.73 -25.89
N LYS A 131 6.30 5.68 -25.54
CA LYS A 131 5.06 5.95 -26.27
C LYS A 131 5.28 6.37 -27.72
N SER A 132 6.34 7.15 -27.99
CA SER A 132 6.67 7.70 -29.31
C SER A 132 7.16 6.62 -30.29
N THR A 133 7.79 5.56 -29.80
CA THR A 133 8.38 4.50 -30.64
C THR A 133 7.68 3.16 -30.49
N GLY A 134 6.89 2.96 -29.42
CA GLY A 134 6.29 1.68 -29.06
C GLY A 134 7.30 0.63 -28.57
N ILE A 135 8.56 1.02 -28.34
CA ILE A 135 9.60 0.12 -27.85
C ILE A 135 9.35 -0.17 -26.36
N GLN A 136 9.39 -1.45 -26.00
CA GLN A 136 9.22 -1.91 -24.63
C GLN A 136 10.51 -2.52 -24.10
N LYS A 137 10.86 -2.23 -22.85
CA LYS A 137 12.01 -2.80 -22.14
C LYS A 137 11.65 -3.10 -20.70
N ASP A 138 12.24 -4.16 -20.15
CA ASP A 138 12.07 -4.53 -18.75
C ASP A 138 13.11 -3.84 -17.87
N LEU A 139 12.65 -3.30 -16.75
CA LEU A 139 13.46 -2.77 -15.66
C LEU A 139 13.26 -3.63 -14.43
N HIS A 140 14.34 -4.25 -13.96
CA HIS A 140 14.36 -4.99 -12.71
C HIS A 140 14.89 -4.10 -11.60
N SER A 141 14.17 -4.05 -10.49
CA SER A 141 14.56 -3.27 -9.32
C SER A 141 14.35 -4.07 -8.06
N LEU A 142 15.34 -4.04 -7.18
CA LEU A 142 15.17 -4.51 -5.81
C LEU A 142 14.90 -3.30 -4.93
N ASP A 143 13.65 -3.16 -4.55
CA ASP A 143 13.17 -2.04 -3.75
C ASP A 143 13.14 -2.46 -2.27
N THR A 144 13.72 -1.64 -1.42
CA THR A 144 13.67 -1.82 0.03
C THR A 144 13.27 -0.51 0.69
N GLY A 145 12.96 -0.55 1.97
CA GLY A 145 12.66 0.66 2.72
C GLY A 145 11.96 0.43 4.03
N LEU A 146 11.42 1.52 4.54
CA LEU A 146 10.68 1.56 5.80
C LEU A 146 9.30 2.17 5.57
N GLY A 147 8.33 1.72 6.34
CA GLY A 147 7.00 2.28 6.32
C GLY A 147 6.37 2.33 7.70
N LEU A 148 5.44 3.26 7.85
CA LEU A 148 4.61 3.43 9.03
C LEU A 148 3.14 3.38 8.61
N SER A 149 2.34 2.58 9.30
CA SER A 149 0.92 2.44 8.99
C SER A 149 0.10 2.15 10.25
N TYR A 150 -1.19 2.42 10.18
CA TYR A 150 -2.11 2.14 11.29
C TYR A 150 -3.31 1.32 10.82
N GLN A 151 -3.61 0.20 11.49
CA GLN A 151 -4.77 -0.64 11.20
C GLN A 151 -5.99 -0.13 11.96
N PHE A 152 -6.98 0.37 11.24
CA PHE A 152 -8.31 0.70 11.75
C PHE A 152 -9.24 -0.48 11.51
N PHE A 153 -9.62 -1.19 12.57
CA PHE A 153 -10.54 -2.31 12.47
C PHE A 153 -11.98 -1.82 12.37
N ILE A 154 -12.70 -2.40 11.40
CA ILE A 154 -14.15 -2.24 11.21
C ILE A 154 -14.78 -3.56 11.63
N GLY A 155 -15.36 -3.56 12.84
CA GLY A 155 -15.78 -4.80 13.48
C GLY A 155 -14.59 -5.67 13.90
N ARG A 156 -14.75 -6.99 13.82
CA ARG A 156 -13.79 -7.98 14.34
C ARG A 156 -12.74 -8.41 13.32
N TYR A 157 -13.09 -8.37 12.05
CA TYR A 157 -12.32 -9.04 11.01
C TYR A 157 -11.74 -8.07 9.98
N PHE A 158 -12.49 -7.07 9.54
CA PHE A 158 -12.08 -6.14 8.50
C PHE A 158 -11.24 -5.01 9.05
N TYR A 159 -10.28 -4.55 8.27
CA TYR A 159 -9.51 -3.35 8.59
C TYR A 159 -9.14 -2.53 7.36
N VAL A 160 -8.96 -1.24 7.59
CA VAL A 160 -8.36 -0.28 6.67
C VAL A 160 -7.01 0.11 7.25
N GLN A 161 -5.96 0.11 6.44
CA GLN A 161 -4.61 0.40 6.91
C GLN A 161 -3.96 1.47 6.02
N PRO A 162 -4.22 2.77 6.31
CA PRO A 162 -3.45 3.85 5.73
C PRO A 162 -2.03 3.85 6.27
N GLY A 163 -1.11 4.35 5.46
CA GLY A 163 0.29 4.46 5.84
C GLY A 163 1.11 5.21 4.80
N MET A 164 2.38 5.30 5.07
CA MET A 164 3.38 5.84 4.16
C MET A 164 4.62 4.96 4.21
N HIS A 165 5.31 4.85 3.09
CA HIS A 165 6.60 4.20 3.04
C HIS A 165 7.59 4.94 2.14
N VAL A 166 8.86 4.77 2.47
CA VAL A 166 10.00 5.29 1.72
C VAL A 166 10.59 4.14 0.94
N TYR A 167 10.70 4.29 -0.37
CA TYR A 167 11.40 3.37 -1.25
C TYR A 167 12.86 3.78 -1.42
N LEU A 168 13.74 2.77 -1.37
CA LEU A 168 15.12 2.83 -1.82
C LEU A 168 15.28 1.82 -2.94
N ARG A 169 15.67 2.26 -4.13
CA ARG A 169 15.74 1.43 -5.34
C ARG A 169 17.17 1.19 -5.79
N SER A 170 17.45 -0.03 -6.28
CA SER A 170 18.76 -0.42 -6.79
C SER A 170 18.98 -0.01 -8.25
N ASP A 171 18.03 -0.34 -9.14
CA ASP A 171 18.10 -0.05 -10.56
C ASP A 171 17.13 1.05 -10.95
N LYS A 172 17.59 2.00 -11.78
CA LYS A 172 16.90 3.28 -11.91
C LYS A 172 16.77 3.78 -13.33
N THR A 173 17.60 3.31 -14.25
CA THR A 173 17.70 3.89 -15.58
C THR A 173 17.72 2.81 -16.64
N ILE A 174 16.92 3.02 -17.70
CA ILE A 174 16.96 2.25 -18.96
C ILE A 174 17.23 3.22 -20.09
N ASP A 175 18.19 2.86 -20.94
CA ASP A 175 18.48 3.57 -22.17
C ASP A 175 17.62 3.02 -23.31
N PHE A 176 16.89 3.90 -24.01
CA PHE A 176 16.10 3.59 -25.21
C PHE A 176 16.82 4.03 -26.51
N GLY A 177 18.07 4.50 -26.40
CA GLY A 177 18.86 5.00 -27.51
C GLY A 177 18.56 6.46 -27.86
N THR A 178 17.30 6.84 -27.96
CA THR A 178 16.84 8.21 -28.21
C THR A 178 16.55 8.99 -26.93
N ALA A 179 16.25 8.29 -25.83
CA ALA A 179 15.95 8.86 -24.51
C ALA A 179 16.22 7.84 -23.41
N ASN A 180 16.46 8.32 -22.20
CA ASN A 180 16.62 7.50 -21.01
C ASN A 180 15.39 7.60 -20.12
N TYR A 181 14.89 6.45 -19.67
CA TYR A 181 13.89 6.38 -18.59
C TYR A 181 14.58 6.21 -17.25
N SER A 182 14.23 7.05 -16.28
CA SER A 182 14.79 6.99 -14.93
C SER A 182 13.69 7.11 -13.88
N ILE A 183 13.79 6.30 -12.82
CA ILE A 183 12.97 6.43 -11.64
C ILE A 183 13.76 6.97 -10.46
N PRO A 184 13.14 7.69 -9.50
CA PRO A 184 13.83 8.20 -8.32
C PRO A 184 14.42 7.06 -7.48
N ASN A 185 15.63 7.28 -6.95
CA ASN A 185 16.28 6.35 -6.01
C ASN A 185 15.53 6.24 -4.70
N VAL A 186 14.98 7.38 -4.26
CA VAL A 186 14.21 7.52 -3.04
C VAL A 186 12.87 8.08 -3.42
N ASP A 187 11.81 7.43 -2.97
CA ASP A 187 10.44 7.86 -3.22
C ASP A 187 9.61 7.69 -1.96
N LEU A 188 8.74 8.66 -1.69
CA LEU A 188 7.79 8.62 -0.57
C LEU A 188 6.41 8.33 -1.12
N SER A 189 5.85 7.19 -0.74
CA SER A 189 4.58 6.73 -1.28
C SER A 189 3.51 6.57 -0.20
N PRO A 190 2.36 7.25 -0.33
CA PRO A 190 1.20 6.95 0.50
C PRO A 190 0.64 5.59 0.12
N VAL A 191 0.23 4.81 1.11
CA VAL A 191 -0.38 3.50 0.93
C VAL A 191 -1.72 3.43 1.63
N LEU A 192 -2.65 2.74 0.99
CA LEU A 192 -3.94 2.41 1.58
C LEU A 192 -4.20 0.93 1.32
N ARG A 193 -4.27 0.14 2.39
CA ARG A 193 -4.59 -1.28 2.33
C ARG A 193 -5.98 -1.54 2.89
N LEU A 194 -6.67 -2.47 2.27
CA LEU A 194 -7.85 -3.11 2.85
C LEU A 194 -7.47 -4.54 3.21
N GLY A 195 -7.88 -4.99 4.39
CA GLY A 195 -7.54 -6.33 4.83
C GLY A 195 -8.63 -7.00 5.65
N VAL A 196 -8.46 -8.32 5.78
CA VAL A 196 -9.31 -9.19 6.57
C VAL A 196 -8.44 -10.05 7.46
N ARG A 197 -8.77 -10.09 8.74
CA ARG A 197 -8.20 -11.05 9.69
C ARG A 197 -9.04 -12.34 9.63
N LEU A 198 -8.49 -13.36 8.96
CA LEU A 198 -9.17 -14.63 8.74
C LEU A 198 -9.27 -15.45 10.03
N TRP A 199 -8.21 -15.38 10.84
CA TRP A 199 -8.11 -16.11 12.09
C TRP A 199 -7.30 -15.32 13.11
N SER A 200 -7.65 -15.45 14.39
CA SER A 200 -6.86 -14.89 15.48
C SER A 200 -7.05 -15.67 16.79
N GLN A 201 -5.96 -15.80 17.53
CA GLN A 201 -5.92 -16.24 18.90
C GLN A 201 -5.72 -15.02 19.80
N GLN A 202 -6.60 -14.82 20.78
CA GLN A 202 -6.44 -13.74 21.77
C GLN A 202 -5.35 -14.11 22.79
N LYS A 203 -4.79 -13.08 23.45
CA LYS A 203 -3.88 -13.25 24.57
C LYS A 203 -4.59 -13.77 25.80
#